data_e47aa1ec50cbf7cb1c4d5adc4a318093
#
_entry.id   e47aa1ec50cbf7cb1c4d5adc4a318093
#
_cell.length_a   1.000
_cell.length_b   1.000
_cell.length_c   1.000
_cell.angle_alpha   90.00
_cell.angle_beta   90.00
_cell.angle_gamma   90.00
#
_symmetry.space_group_name_H-M   'P 1'
#
loop_
_entity.id
_entity.type
_entity.pdbx_description
1 polymer ?
#
loop_
_entity_poly.entity_id
_entity_poly.type
_entity_poly.pdbx_seq_one_letter_code
_entity_poly.pdbx_strand_id
1 'polypeptide(L)'
;SFSVGVLTRAASDMGHAFPFGLSLLPNYSEFANLFDRYRLRRVDVRIAMVQKNNHTTSRFPTVWAYMDDDDASIPLTKNAVLERQSVRPFTFSDAKTVYSVSIQPRWLLDSTNKASLAPRDMWIDMSTPSVSHYGLKMWVDDYNSSYDSIISVDATIHFECQCVR
;
A
#
# COMPACT_ATOMS: atom_id res chain seq x y z
N SER A 1 -10.10 8.42 5.05
CA SER A 1 -9.60 7.44 4.07
C SER A 1 -9.34 8.13 2.73
N PHE A 2 -8.36 7.67 2.00
CA PHE A 2 -8.04 8.15 0.65
C PHE A 2 -7.73 6.95 -0.25
N SER A 3 -7.95 7.11 -1.55
CA SER A 3 -7.60 6.09 -2.52
C SER A 3 -6.11 6.16 -2.83
N VAL A 4 -5.42 5.03 -2.73
CA VAL A 4 -3.99 4.90 -3.04
C VAL A 4 -3.79 4.65 -4.53
N GLY A 5 -4.81 4.18 -5.22
CA GLY A 5 -4.78 3.96 -6.65
C GLY A 5 -5.80 2.91 -7.09
N VAL A 6 -6.13 2.97 -8.37
CA VAL A 6 -6.90 1.95 -9.06
C VAL A 6 -5.94 1.14 -9.90
N LEU A 7 -5.87 -0.15 -9.63
CA LEU A 7 -5.10 -1.08 -10.41
C LEU A 7 -5.98 -1.57 -11.55
N THR A 8 -5.82 -0.98 -12.73
CA THR A 8 -6.40 -1.52 -13.95
C THR A 8 -5.38 -2.44 -14.59
N ARG A 9 -5.82 -3.62 -14.93
CA ARG A 9 -4.96 -4.49 -15.68
C ARG A 9 -5.08 -4.26 -17.19
N ALA A 10 -3.93 -4.05 -17.79
CA ALA A 10 -3.72 -4.18 -19.23
C ALA A 10 -2.81 -5.39 -19.48
N ALA A 11 -3.37 -6.52 -19.89
CA ALA A 11 -2.69 -7.64 -20.57
C ALA A 11 -1.41 -8.27 -19.97
N SER A 12 -0.97 -7.94 -18.75
CA SER A 12 0.21 -8.55 -18.12
C SER A 12 0.17 -8.50 -16.60
N ASP A 13 0.79 -9.48 -15.97
CA ASP A 13 1.05 -9.47 -14.52
C ASP A 13 1.79 -8.21 -14.11
N MET A 14 1.43 -7.63 -12.97
CA MET A 14 2.05 -6.38 -12.54
C MET A 14 2.29 -6.32 -11.03
N GLY A 15 3.45 -5.73 -10.69
CA GLY A 15 3.81 -5.40 -9.33
C GLY A 15 3.39 -3.98 -8.96
N HIS A 16 3.15 -3.77 -7.66
CA HIS A 16 2.90 -2.46 -7.08
C HIS A 16 3.57 -2.33 -5.72
N ALA A 17 4.04 -1.13 -5.41
CA ALA A 17 4.54 -0.74 -4.10
C ALA A 17 3.78 0.50 -3.63
N PHE A 18 3.37 0.49 -2.37
CA PHE A 18 2.59 1.57 -1.77
C PHE A 18 3.37 2.21 -0.62
N PRO A 19 4.10 3.29 -0.89
CA PRO A 19 4.61 4.15 0.16
C PRO A 19 3.47 5.00 0.73
N PHE A 20 3.48 5.21 2.04
CA PHE A 20 2.52 6.04 2.74
C PHE A 20 3.22 7.28 3.31
N GLY A 21 2.54 8.41 3.30
CA GLY A 21 3.03 9.66 3.86
C GLY A 21 1.88 10.55 4.30
N LEU A 22 2.14 11.45 5.22
CA LEU A 22 1.12 12.40 5.68
C LEU A 22 0.64 13.31 4.53
N SER A 23 1.54 13.65 3.61
CA SER A 23 1.24 14.48 2.43
C SER A 23 0.23 13.87 1.47
N LEU A 24 -0.08 12.57 1.59
CA LEU A 24 -1.14 11.92 0.81
C LEU A 24 -2.56 12.26 1.31
N LEU A 25 -2.68 12.82 2.51
CA LEU A 25 -3.97 13.28 3.03
C LEU A 25 -4.36 14.60 2.35
N PRO A 26 -5.60 14.74 1.85
CA PRO A 26 -6.04 15.95 1.14
C PRO A 26 -5.85 17.24 1.97
N ASN A 27 -6.04 17.18 3.28
CA ASN A 27 -6.00 18.32 4.19
C ASN A 27 -4.78 18.30 5.11
N TYR A 28 -3.66 17.68 4.72
CA TYR A 28 -2.47 17.58 5.58
C TYR A 28 -1.95 18.97 6.02
N SER A 29 -2.14 20.01 5.19
CA SER A 29 -1.70 21.37 5.47
C SER A 29 -2.39 21.98 6.69
N GLU A 30 -3.64 21.61 6.97
CA GLU A 30 -4.36 22.06 8.18
C GLU A 30 -3.69 21.52 9.44
N PHE A 31 -3.27 20.25 9.41
CA PHE A 31 -2.51 19.65 10.51
C PHE A 31 -1.12 20.28 10.64
N ALA A 32 -0.46 20.57 9.50
CA ALA A 32 0.85 21.21 9.49
C ALA A 32 0.84 22.62 10.09
N ASN A 33 -0.28 23.32 10.03
CA ASN A 33 -0.46 24.64 10.65
C ASN A 33 -0.74 24.58 12.15
N LEU A 34 -1.25 23.45 12.66
CA LEU A 34 -1.67 23.30 14.04
C LEU A 34 -0.65 22.55 14.94
N PHE A 35 0.12 21.67 14.33
CA PHE A 35 1.00 20.77 15.08
C PHE A 35 2.44 20.83 14.59
N ASP A 36 3.39 20.54 15.50
CA ASP A 36 4.84 20.55 15.18
C ASP A 36 5.33 19.20 14.70
N ARG A 37 4.73 18.11 15.19
CA ARG A 37 5.20 16.74 14.93
C ARG A 37 4.05 15.79 14.66
N TYR A 38 4.34 14.76 13.87
CA TYR A 38 3.42 13.64 13.61
C TYR A 38 4.13 12.29 13.65
N ARG A 39 3.34 11.23 13.75
CA ARG A 39 3.80 9.86 13.48
C ARG A 39 2.67 9.03 12.92
N LEU A 40 2.99 8.14 11.98
CA LEU A 40 2.04 7.16 11.45
C LEU A 40 2.01 5.93 12.36
N ARG A 41 0.84 5.56 12.81
CA ARG A 41 0.65 4.41 13.73
C ARG A 41 0.26 3.14 12.99
N ARG A 42 -0.64 3.29 12.06
CA ARG A 42 -1.23 2.18 11.33
C ARG A 42 -1.79 2.66 10.01
N VAL A 43 -1.77 1.78 9.03
CA VAL A 43 -2.53 1.96 7.78
C VAL A 43 -3.41 0.74 7.57
N ASP A 44 -4.70 0.97 7.43
CA ASP A 44 -5.65 -0.06 7.05
C ASP A 44 -5.89 0.03 5.54
N VAL A 45 -5.49 -1.01 4.82
CA VAL A 45 -5.60 -1.10 3.37
C VAL A 45 -6.76 -2.01 3.01
N ARG A 46 -7.66 -1.50 2.18
CA ARG A 46 -8.78 -2.22 1.60
C ARG A 46 -8.47 -2.48 0.13
N ILE A 47 -8.46 -3.74 -0.26
CA ILE A 47 -8.24 -4.20 -1.63
C ILE A 47 -9.57 -4.74 -2.13
N ALA A 48 -10.17 -4.11 -3.12
CA ALA A 48 -11.48 -4.47 -3.63
C ALA A 48 -11.44 -4.70 -5.14
N MET A 49 -12.09 -5.75 -5.59
CA MET A 49 -12.37 -5.93 -6.99
C MET A 49 -13.63 -5.13 -7.34
N VAL A 50 -13.45 -4.08 -8.17
CA VAL A 50 -14.52 -3.15 -8.55
C VAL A 50 -15.25 -3.65 -9.79
N GLN A 51 -14.53 -4.25 -10.72
CA GLN A 51 -15.09 -4.76 -11.96
C GLN A 51 -14.52 -6.14 -12.26
N LYS A 52 -15.44 -7.09 -12.48
CA LYS A 52 -15.14 -8.39 -13.06
C LYS A 52 -15.47 -8.34 -14.53
N ASN A 53 -14.60 -8.86 -15.33
CA ASN A 53 -14.93 -9.06 -16.71
C ASN A 53 -16.04 -10.11 -16.89
N ASN A 54 -17.08 -9.78 -17.66
CA ASN A 54 -18.27 -10.64 -17.85
C ASN A 54 -18.06 -11.86 -18.74
N HIS A 55 -16.81 -12.27 -18.98
CA HIS A 55 -16.57 -13.45 -19.79
C HIS A 55 -16.76 -14.75 -18.99
N THR A 56 -17.52 -15.68 -19.50
CA THR A 56 -17.89 -16.94 -18.82
C THR A 56 -16.70 -17.85 -18.47
N THR A 57 -15.53 -17.60 -19.03
CA THR A 57 -14.29 -18.36 -18.78
C THR A 57 -13.25 -17.60 -18.00
N SER A 58 -13.52 -16.35 -17.59
CA SER A 58 -12.53 -15.54 -16.85
C SER A 58 -12.38 -16.03 -15.41
N ARG A 59 -11.15 -16.31 -15.04
CA ARG A 59 -10.78 -16.57 -13.64
C ARG A 59 -10.64 -15.26 -12.90
N PHE A 60 -10.92 -15.30 -11.60
CA PHE A 60 -10.65 -14.16 -10.74
C PHE A 60 -9.14 -13.95 -10.59
N PRO A 61 -8.67 -12.71 -10.57
CA PRO A 61 -7.28 -12.41 -10.29
C PRO A 61 -6.90 -12.85 -8.86
N THR A 62 -5.66 -13.22 -8.68
CA THR A 62 -5.07 -13.41 -7.35
C THR A 62 -4.11 -12.27 -7.08
N VAL A 63 -4.27 -11.62 -5.94
CA VAL A 63 -3.35 -10.59 -5.45
C VAL A 63 -2.46 -11.21 -4.38
N TRP A 64 -1.16 -11.15 -4.60
CA TRP A 64 -0.14 -11.55 -3.65
C TRP A 64 0.37 -10.30 -2.95
N ALA A 65 0.12 -10.15 -1.67
CA ALA A 65 0.61 -9.02 -0.90
C ALA A 65 1.63 -9.45 0.15
N TYR A 66 2.63 -8.62 0.38
CA TYR A 66 3.65 -8.85 1.38
C TYR A 66 4.14 -7.54 2.00
N MET A 67 4.77 -7.67 3.16
CA MET A 67 5.38 -6.55 3.87
C MET A 67 6.84 -6.42 3.46
N ASP A 68 7.22 -5.19 3.13
CA ASP A 68 8.60 -4.83 2.80
C ASP A 68 8.87 -3.42 3.31
N ASP A 69 9.67 -3.33 4.37
CA ASP A 69 9.87 -2.08 5.14
C ASP A 69 11.10 -1.29 4.65
N ASP A 70 11.81 -1.76 3.63
CA ASP A 70 13.12 -1.22 3.29
C ASP A 70 13.14 -0.32 2.05
N ASP A 71 12.16 -0.43 1.16
CA ASP A 71 12.08 0.42 -0.02
C ASP A 71 10.68 0.48 -0.68
N ALA A 72 10.56 1.36 -1.69
CA ALA A 72 9.37 1.47 -2.54
C ALA A 72 9.56 0.85 -3.93
N SER A 73 10.58 0.00 -4.13
CA SER A 73 10.78 -0.66 -5.41
C SER A 73 9.64 -1.61 -5.75
N ILE A 74 9.18 -1.56 -6.99
CA ILE A 74 8.09 -2.42 -7.47
C ILE A 74 8.64 -3.83 -7.68
N PRO A 75 7.97 -4.89 -7.20
CA PRO A 75 8.38 -6.26 -7.50
C PRO A 75 8.29 -6.53 -9.00
N LEU A 76 9.37 -7.02 -9.59
CA LEU A 76 9.49 -7.22 -11.03
C LEU A 76 8.96 -8.57 -11.51
N THR A 77 8.88 -9.55 -10.61
CA THR A 77 8.44 -10.91 -10.92
C THR A 77 7.61 -11.50 -9.80
N LYS A 78 6.73 -12.42 -10.14
CA LYS A 78 5.96 -13.21 -9.16
C LYS A 78 6.87 -14.03 -8.24
N ASN A 79 7.93 -14.60 -8.76
CA ASN A 79 8.85 -15.42 -7.97
C ASN A 79 9.52 -14.60 -6.85
N ALA A 80 9.94 -13.36 -7.14
CA ALA A 80 10.50 -12.47 -6.13
C ALA A 80 9.50 -12.16 -5.00
N VAL A 81 8.20 -12.19 -5.29
CA VAL A 81 7.14 -12.03 -4.28
C VAL A 81 6.95 -13.30 -3.46
N LEU A 82 6.93 -14.47 -4.12
CA LEU A 82 6.70 -15.76 -3.46
C LEU A 82 7.83 -16.17 -2.51
N GLU A 83 9.04 -15.66 -2.71
CA GLU A 83 10.21 -15.88 -1.83
C GLU A 83 10.10 -15.12 -0.49
N ARG A 84 9.16 -14.18 -0.36
CA ARG A 84 9.00 -13.40 0.86
C ARG A 84 8.21 -14.16 1.93
N GLN A 85 8.73 -14.22 3.16
CA GLN A 85 8.10 -14.95 4.27
C GLN A 85 6.72 -14.44 4.67
N SER A 86 6.44 -13.14 4.43
CA SER A 86 5.18 -12.50 4.82
C SER A 86 4.12 -12.52 3.72
N VAL A 87 4.37 -13.19 2.58
CA VAL A 87 3.44 -13.20 1.45
C VAL A 87 2.11 -13.85 1.80
N ARG A 88 1.02 -13.19 1.38
CA ARG A 88 -0.35 -13.68 1.55
C ARG A 88 -1.10 -13.58 0.22
N PRO A 89 -1.72 -14.68 -0.24
CA PRO A 89 -2.59 -14.65 -1.40
C PRO A 89 -3.97 -14.13 -1.01
N PHE A 90 -4.54 -13.27 -1.85
CA PHE A 90 -5.92 -12.84 -1.82
C PHE A 90 -6.57 -13.24 -3.15
N THR A 91 -7.33 -14.34 -3.12
CA THR A 91 -8.05 -14.82 -4.30
C THR A 91 -9.47 -14.32 -4.26
N PHE A 92 -9.84 -13.52 -5.23
CA PHE A 92 -11.20 -13.00 -5.35
C PHE A 92 -12.16 -14.10 -5.83
N SER A 93 -13.42 -13.92 -5.52
CA SER A 93 -14.52 -14.76 -5.96
C SER A 93 -15.82 -13.95 -5.98
N ASP A 94 -16.89 -14.49 -6.57
CA ASP A 94 -18.20 -13.83 -6.53
C ASP A 94 -18.70 -13.61 -5.10
N ALA A 95 -18.33 -14.50 -4.17
CA ALA A 95 -18.69 -14.40 -2.76
C ALA A 95 -17.75 -13.49 -1.95
N LYS A 96 -16.53 -13.22 -2.45
CA LYS A 96 -15.52 -12.45 -1.73
C LYS A 96 -14.77 -11.51 -2.67
N THR A 97 -15.24 -10.28 -2.73
CA THR A 97 -14.71 -9.22 -3.59
C THR A 97 -13.84 -8.21 -2.85
N VAL A 98 -13.72 -8.33 -1.52
CA VAL A 98 -12.99 -7.37 -0.69
C VAL A 98 -12.09 -8.08 0.31
N TYR A 99 -10.87 -7.58 0.43
CA TYR A 99 -9.92 -7.95 1.46
C TYR A 99 -9.45 -6.72 2.20
N SER A 100 -9.13 -6.88 3.49
CA SER A 100 -8.55 -5.82 4.31
C SER A 100 -7.28 -6.33 4.99
N VAL A 101 -6.29 -5.48 5.04
CA VAL A 101 -5.00 -5.73 5.67
C VAL A 101 -4.63 -4.51 6.51
N SER A 102 -4.22 -4.74 7.75
CA SER A 102 -3.73 -3.68 8.63
C SER A 102 -2.21 -3.80 8.74
N ILE A 103 -1.51 -2.72 8.51
CA ILE A 103 -0.06 -2.66 8.52
C ILE A 103 0.44 -1.55 9.43
N GLN A 104 1.65 -1.71 9.94
CA GLN A 104 2.40 -0.68 10.66
C GLN A 104 3.58 -0.26 9.79
N PRO A 105 3.41 0.78 8.95
CA PRO A 105 4.44 1.17 8.01
C PRO A 105 5.65 1.75 8.74
N ARG A 106 6.83 1.60 8.14
CA ARG A 106 8.10 2.10 8.68
C ARG A 106 8.77 3.06 7.70
N TRP A 107 9.63 3.92 8.18
CA TRP A 107 10.42 4.82 7.38
C TRP A 107 11.91 4.63 7.66
N LEU A 108 12.77 5.08 6.76
CA LEU A 108 14.20 4.96 6.87
C LEU A 108 14.79 6.27 7.42
N LEU A 109 15.69 6.15 8.40
CA LEU A 109 16.46 7.29 8.91
C LEU A 109 17.48 7.79 7.85
N ASP A 110 17.96 6.88 7.04
CA ASP A 110 18.89 7.15 5.94
C ASP A 110 18.46 6.36 4.71
N SER A 111 18.15 7.07 3.62
CA SER A 111 17.73 6.47 2.36
C SER A 111 18.84 5.67 1.67
N THR A 112 20.10 5.92 2.02
CA THR A 112 21.25 5.20 1.45
C THR A 112 21.57 3.91 2.18
N ASN A 113 21.15 3.81 3.47
CA ASN A 113 21.36 2.62 4.28
C ASN A 113 20.03 2.01 4.69
N LYS A 114 19.56 1.04 3.92
CA LYS A 114 18.29 0.33 4.15
C LYS A 114 18.19 -0.39 5.50
N ALA A 115 19.31 -0.60 6.20
CA ALA A 115 19.31 -1.18 7.54
C ALA A 115 18.93 -0.18 8.64
N SER A 116 18.87 1.12 8.33
CA SER A 116 18.56 2.18 9.30
C SER A 116 17.05 2.45 9.39
N LEU A 117 16.28 1.44 9.77
CA LEU A 117 14.86 1.62 10.04
C LEU A 117 14.62 2.48 11.28
N ALA A 118 13.78 3.50 11.14
CA ALA A 118 13.40 4.34 12.26
C ALA A 118 12.63 3.52 13.33
N PRO A 119 12.81 3.84 14.62
CA PRO A 119 11.95 3.33 15.67
C PRO A 119 10.48 3.62 15.40
N ARG A 120 9.58 2.68 15.68
CA ARG A 120 8.13 2.81 15.40
C ARG A 120 7.49 4.00 16.10
N ASP A 121 8.02 4.40 17.25
CA ASP A 121 7.48 5.50 18.07
C ASP A 121 8.16 6.85 17.79
N MET A 122 9.04 6.92 16.79
CA MET A 122 9.74 8.14 16.47
C MET A 122 8.80 9.17 15.84
N TRP A 123 8.91 10.41 16.33
CA TRP A 123 8.18 11.54 15.82
C TRP A 123 8.92 12.18 14.64
N ILE A 124 8.16 12.63 13.66
CA ILE A 124 8.63 13.31 12.44
C ILE A 124 8.18 14.77 12.55
N ASP A 125 9.05 15.68 12.15
CA ASP A 125 8.71 17.10 12.05
C ASP A 125 7.63 17.32 11.00
N MET A 126 6.64 18.15 11.31
CA MET A 126 5.53 18.43 10.42
C MET A 126 5.95 19.21 9.15
N SER A 127 7.13 19.83 9.16
CA SER A 127 7.72 20.45 7.96
C SER A 127 8.13 19.45 6.87
N THR A 128 8.18 18.14 7.23
CA THR A 128 8.53 17.05 6.31
C THR A 128 7.42 16.04 6.14
N PRO A 129 6.21 16.44 5.68
CA PRO A 129 5.04 15.56 5.60
C PRO A 129 5.16 14.49 4.51
N SER A 130 6.14 14.63 3.62
CA SER A 130 6.42 13.72 2.50
C SER A 130 7.33 12.55 2.84
N VAL A 131 7.74 12.39 4.12
CA VAL A 131 8.54 11.23 4.53
C VAL A 131 7.80 9.95 4.18
N SER A 132 8.42 9.14 3.32
CA SER A 132 7.84 7.88 2.86
C SER A 132 7.95 6.80 3.92
N HIS A 133 6.80 6.22 4.27
CA HIS A 133 6.71 5.04 5.11
C HIS A 133 6.45 3.84 4.22
N TYR A 134 7.27 2.83 4.32
CA TYR A 134 7.21 1.62 3.51
C TYR A 134 6.43 0.52 4.23
N GLY A 135 6.03 -0.50 3.51
CA GLY A 135 5.42 -1.66 4.14
C GLY A 135 4.53 -2.53 3.26
N LEU A 136 3.87 -2.01 2.24
CA LEU A 136 2.98 -2.82 1.42
C LEU A 136 3.47 -2.90 -0.03
N LYS A 137 3.73 -4.12 -0.48
CA LYS A 137 3.95 -4.44 -1.88
C LYS A 137 2.98 -5.52 -2.33
N MET A 138 2.59 -5.46 -3.59
CA MET A 138 1.64 -6.40 -4.17
C MET A 138 2.07 -6.84 -5.56
N TRP A 139 1.67 -8.05 -5.91
CA TRP A 139 1.70 -8.59 -7.25
C TRP A 139 0.31 -9.03 -7.64
N VAL A 140 -0.17 -8.57 -8.76
CA VAL A 140 -1.44 -9.00 -9.33
C VAL A 140 -1.14 -10.07 -10.37
N ASP A 141 -1.64 -11.27 -10.10
CA ASP A 141 -1.50 -12.43 -10.97
C ASP A 141 -2.86 -12.70 -11.62
N ASP A 142 -2.92 -12.45 -12.90
CA ASP A 142 -4.14 -12.70 -13.66
C ASP A 142 -3.83 -13.63 -14.84
N TYR A 143 -4.65 -14.60 -14.99
CA TYR A 143 -4.48 -15.67 -15.97
C TYR A 143 -5.04 -15.34 -17.35
N ASN A 144 -5.64 -14.17 -17.55
CA ASN A 144 -6.32 -13.92 -18.83
C ASN A 144 -5.96 -12.56 -19.43
N SER A 145 -5.12 -12.60 -20.44
CA SER A 145 -4.59 -11.43 -21.15
C SER A 145 -5.63 -10.64 -21.97
N SER A 146 -6.85 -11.12 -22.08
CA SER A 146 -7.83 -10.54 -23.01
C SER A 146 -8.81 -9.56 -22.37
N TYR A 147 -8.80 -9.42 -21.03
CA TYR A 147 -9.83 -8.65 -20.32
C TYR A 147 -9.32 -7.98 -19.06
N ASP A 148 -9.69 -6.73 -18.88
CA ASP A 148 -9.28 -5.94 -17.73
C ASP A 148 -10.13 -6.21 -16.49
N SER A 149 -9.50 -6.60 -15.39
CA SER A 149 -10.10 -6.57 -14.05
C SER A 149 -9.68 -5.29 -13.34
N ILE A 150 -10.62 -4.58 -12.73
CA ILE A 150 -10.33 -3.37 -11.97
C ILE A 150 -10.25 -3.73 -10.49
N ILE A 151 -9.07 -3.51 -9.91
CA ILE A 151 -8.84 -3.63 -8.47
C ILE A 151 -8.62 -2.24 -7.90
N SER A 152 -9.42 -1.86 -6.92
CA SER A 152 -9.25 -0.64 -6.15
C SER A 152 -8.45 -0.93 -4.88
N VAL A 153 -7.52 -0.07 -4.57
CA VAL A 153 -6.76 -0.10 -3.32
C VAL A 153 -7.01 1.21 -2.59
N ASP A 154 -7.70 1.11 -1.46
CA ASP A 154 -7.99 2.24 -0.59
C ASP A 154 -7.20 2.13 0.70
N ALA A 155 -6.69 3.22 1.22
CA ALA A 155 -5.96 3.24 2.48
C ALA A 155 -6.57 4.22 3.48
N THR A 156 -6.65 3.79 4.74
CA THR A 156 -6.96 4.66 5.87
C THR A 156 -5.71 4.80 6.73
N ILE A 157 -5.16 6.00 6.81
CA ILE A 157 -3.99 6.30 7.62
C ILE A 157 -4.43 6.73 9.02
N HIS A 158 -3.91 6.05 10.04
CA HIS A 158 -4.03 6.41 11.44
C HIS A 158 -2.72 7.06 11.89
N PHE A 159 -2.80 8.31 12.30
CA PHE A 159 -1.65 9.10 12.74
C PHE A 159 -1.94 9.85 14.03
N GLU A 160 -0.89 10.25 14.70
CA GLU A 160 -0.93 11.09 15.89
C GLU A 160 -0.16 12.37 15.62
N CYS A 161 -0.61 13.46 16.22
CA CYS A 161 0.06 14.76 16.21
C CYS A 161 0.45 15.16 17.62
N GLN A 162 1.50 15.94 17.75
CA GLN A 162 2.03 16.43 19.02
C GLN A 162 2.47 17.88 18.90
N CYS A 163 2.41 18.59 20.04
CA CYS A 163 2.73 20.02 20.20
C CYS A 163 1.81 20.89 19.31
N VAL A 164 0.98 21.66 19.95
CA VAL A 164 0.13 22.67 19.31
C VAL A 164 0.95 23.94 19.18
N ARG A 165 0.95 24.53 17.98
CA ARG A 165 1.59 25.83 17.71
C ARG A 165 0.78 26.97 18.26
#